data_b760022dbd023c846cfa2bcef65517d6
#
_entry.id   b760022dbd023c846cfa2bcef65517d6
#
_cell.length_a   1.000
_cell.length_b   1.000
_cell.length_c   1.000
_cell.angle_alpha   90.00
_cell.angle_beta   90.00
_cell.angle_gamma   90.00
#
_symmetry.space_group_name_H-M   'P 1'
#
loop_
_entity.id
_entity.type
_entity.pdbx_description
1 polymer ?
#
loop_
_entity_poly.entity_id
_entity_poly.type
_entity_poly.pdbx_seq_one_letter_code
_entity_poly.pdbx_strand_id
1 'polypeptide(L)' 'MEKKYKLTEETFAVDGHVLHRIKALRDFGNVKKGDLGGSIEEEYNLAHDWNCWIYNDAVVRGNATVCGNAEVEKKSAYG' A
#
# COMPACT_ATOMS: atom_id res chain seq x y z
N MET A 1 14.25 -9.49 7.38
CA MET A 1 13.55 -8.22 7.58
C MET A 1 12.07 -8.47 7.83
N GLU A 2 11.52 -7.81 8.82
CA GLU A 2 10.11 -7.96 9.15
C GLU A 2 9.25 -7.16 8.19
N LYS A 3 8.20 -7.79 7.68
CA LYS A 3 7.30 -7.10 6.77
C LYS A 3 6.39 -6.14 7.54
N LYS A 4 6.16 -4.99 6.95
CA LYS A 4 5.34 -3.94 7.52
C LYS A 4 3.84 -4.16 7.24
N TYR A 5 3.54 -4.81 6.12
CA TYR A 5 2.17 -5.04 5.66
C TYR A 5 2.10 -6.32 4.84
N LYS A 6 0.88 -6.73 4.53
CA LYS A 6 0.65 -7.82 3.58
C LYS A 6 -0.44 -7.43 2.59
N LEU A 7 -0.43 -8.07 1.43
CA LEU A 7 -1.50 -7.95 0.46
C LEU A 7 -2.62 -8.89 0.89
N THR A 8 -3.84 -8.35 1.00
CA THR A 8 -4.99 -9.15 1.40
C THR A 8 -5.68 -9.78 0.19
N GLU A 9 -6.67 -10.61 0.46
CA GLU A 9 -7.47 -11.20 -0.60
C GLU A 9 -8.59 -10.29 -1.06
N GLU A 10 -8.72 -9.12 -0.47
CA GLU A 10 -9.68 -8.12 -0.94
C GLU A 10 -9.08 -7.44 -2.16
N THR A 11 -9.56 -7.82 -3.34
CA THR A 11 -9.00 -7.38 -4.61
C THR A 11 -10.07 -6.76 -5.50
N PHE A 12 -9.61 -5.93 -6.44
CA PHE A 12 -10.46 -5.43 -7.51
C PHE A 12 -9.59 -5.17 -8.73
N ALA A 13 -10.21 -5.14 -9.90
CA ALA A 13 -9.48 -4.94 -11.14
C ALA A 13 -9.76 -3.55 -11.70
N VAL A 14 -8.69 -2.86 -12.12
CA VAL A 14 -8.78 -1.55 -12.76
C VAL A 14 -7.89 -1.60 -14.00
N ASP A 15 -8.47 -1.38 -15.17
CA ASP A 15 -7.74 -1.33 -16.44
C ASP A 15 -6.82 -2.54 -16.66
N GLY A 16 -7.28 -3.72 -16.28
CA GLY A 16 -6.51 -4.95 -16.45
C GLY A 16 -5.50 -5.21 -15.34
N HIS A 17 -5.41 -4.34 -14.35
CA HIS A 17 -4.52 -4.53 -13.21
C HIS A 17 -5.32 -5.05 -12.01
N VAL A 18 -4.84 -6.10 -11.37
CA VAL A 18 -5.45 -6.62 -10.14
C VAL A 18 -4.77 -5.96 -8.96
N LEU A 19 -5.58 -5.32 -8.13
CA LEU A 19 -5.10 -4.55 -6.98
C LEU A 19 -5.51 -5.24 -5.69
N HIS A 20 -4.61 -5.27 -4.72
CA HIS A 20 -4.83 -5.90 -3.43
C HIS A 20 -4.84 -4.85 -2.32
N ARG A 21 -5.87 -4.89 -1.49
CA ARG A 21 -5.89 -4.06 -0.30
C ARG A 21 -4.78 -4.47 0.63
N ILE A 22 -4.12 -3.51 1.27
CA ILE A 22 -3.02 -3.81 2.19
C ILE A 22 -3.48 -3.73 3.64
N LYS A 23 -2.82 -4.52 4.48
CA LYS A 23 -3.11 -4.56 5.91
C LYS A 23 -1.80 -4.48 6.68
N ALA A 24 -1.73 -3.58 7.65
CA ALA A 24 -0.54 -3.39 8.46
C ALA A 24 -0.29 -4.60 9.35
N LEU A 25 0.95 -5.04 9.42
CA LEU A 25 1.37 -6.16 10.27
C LEU A 25 2.04 -5.70 11.56
N ARG A 26 2.31 -4.41 11.69
CA ARG A 26 2.88 -3.83 12.89
C ARG A 26 2.52 -2.35 12.97
N ASP A 27 2.78 -1.74 14.12
CA ASP A 27 2.58 -0.30 14.30
C ASP A 27 3.74 0.48 13.68
N PHE A 28 3.44 1.55 13.00
CA PHE A 28 4.45 2.48 12.50
C PHE A 28 3.77 3.82 12.18
N GLY A 29 4.49 4.93 12.43
CA GLY A 29 3.88 6.25 12.22
C GLY A 29 2.54 6.35 12.91
N ASN A 30 1.51 6.74 12.15
CA ASN A 30 0.14 6.81 12.65
C ASN A 30 -0.67 5.56 12.34
N VAL A 31 -0.02 4.51 11.86
CA VAL A 31 -0.68 3.27 11.46
C VAL A 31 -0.54 2.24 12.55
N LYS A 32 -1.60 1.51 12.83
CA LYS A 32 -1.62 0.48 13.86
C LYS A 32 -1.74 -0.90 13.22
N LYS A 33 -1.14 -1.88 13.86
CA LYS A 33 -1.27 -3.27 13.42
C LYS A 33 -2.73 -3.61 13.20
N GLY A 34 -3.03 -4.17 12.03
CA GLY A 34 -4.39 -4.52 11.66
C GLY A 34 -5.12 -3.48 10.83
N ASP A 35 -4.56 -2.27 10.72
CA ASP A 35 -5.20 -1.23 9.91
C ASP A 35 -5.17 -1.62 8.44
N LEU A 36 -6.27 -1.33 7.76
CA LEU A 36 -6.34 -1.51 6.31
C LEU A 36 -5.91 -0.21 5.64
N GLY A 37 -5.09 -0.35 4.61
CA GLY A 37 -4.66 0.79 3.81
C GLY A 37 -5.35 0.83 2.46
N GLY A 38 -4.70 1.46 1.50
CA GLY A 38 -5.16 1.49 0.12
C GLY A 38 -4.88 0.18 -0.59
N SER A 39 -4.73 0.24 -1.90
CA SER A 39 -4.53 -0.96 -2.71
C SER A 39 -3.30 -0.83 -3.59
N ILE A 40 -2.58 -1.92 -3.77
CA ILE A 40 -1.40 -1.96 -4.62
C ILE A 40 -1.45 -3.19 -5.52
N GLU A 41 -0.75 -3.10 -6.63
CA GLU A 41 -0.68 -4.20 -7.59
C GLU A 41 0.38 -5.22 -7.18
N GLU A 42 1.57 -4.73 -6.84
CA GLU A 42 2.71 -5.56 -6.49
C GLU A 42 3.36 -5.05 -5.21
N GLU A 43 4.07 -5.94 -4.52
CA GLU A 43 4.70 -5.56 -3.25
C GLU A 43 5.71 -4.44 -3.41
N TYR A 44 6.36 -4.32 -4.57
CA TYR A 44 7.32 -3.24 -4.78
C TYR A 44 6.67 -1.85 -4.87
N ASN A 45 5.34 -1.79 -4.97
CA ASN A 45 4.65 -0.50 -5.02
C ASN A 45 4.71 0.24 -3.68
N LEU A 46 4.98 -0.46 -2.59
CA LEU A 46 5.09 0.17 -1.27
C LEU A 46 6.25 -0.46 -0.51
N ALA A 47 7.22 0.38 -0.12
CA ALA A 47 8.38 -0.09 0.63
C ALA A 47 7.98 -0.53 2.04
N HIS A 48 8.70 -1.51 2.58
CA HIS A 48 8.50 -1.98 3.95
C HIS A 48 9.28 -1.16 4.97
N ASP A 49 10.27 -0.38 4.51
CA ASP A 49 11.07 0.45 5.39
C ASP A 49 10.39 1.79 5.66
N TRP A 50 10.71 2.38 6.79
CA TRP A 50 10.23 3.71 7.17
C TRP A 50 8.70 3.71 7.36
N ASN A 51 8.09 4.88 7.32
CA ASN A 51 6.68 5.05 7.67
C ASN A 51 5.75 5.32 6.49
N CYS A 52 6.23 5.11 5.26
CA CYS A 52 5.37 5.33 4.08
C CYS A 52 4.13 4.46 4.13
N TRP A 53 3.02 5.00 3.67
CA TRP A 53 1.75 4.28 3.69
C TRP A 53 0.82 4.80 2.59
N ILE A 54 -0.09 3.95 2.19
CA ILE A 54 -1.12 4.26 1.21
C ILE A 54 -2.44 4.14 1.94
N TYR A 55 -3.21 5.24 2.00
CA TYR A 55 -4.41 5.31 2.83
C TYR A 55 -5.68 5.05 2.03
N ASN A 56 -6.63 4.37 2.68
CA ASN A 56 -8.02 4.27 2.24
C ASN A 56 -8.22 3.86 0.78
N ASP A 57 -8.70 4.79 -0.05
CA ASP A 57 -9.05 4.49 -1.44
C ASP A 57 -7.94 4.78 -2.43
N ALA A 58 -6.77 5.17 -1.97
CA ALA A 58 -5.66 5.43 -2.86
C ALA A 58 -5.17 4.12 -3.50
N VAL A 59 -4.69 4.22 -4.72
CA VAL A 59 -4.21 3.08 -5.49
C VAL A 59 -2.81 3.37 -6.01
N VAL A 60 -1.89 2.44 -5.86
CA VAL A 60 -0.55 2.53 -6.45
C VAL A 60 -0.33 1.28 -7.30
N ARG A 61 -0.05 1.47 -8.57
CA ARG A 61 0.11 0.36 -9.51
C ARG A 61 1.18 0.66 -10.55
N GLY A 62 1.43 -0.33 -11.40
CA GLY A 62 2.43 -0.19 -12.44
C GLY A 62 3.82 -0.16 -11.84
N ASN A 63 4.64 0.78 -12.29
CA ASN A 63 6.01 0.91 -11.82
C ASN A 63 6.18 1.94 -10.70
N ALA A 64 5.08 2.50 -10.20
CA ALA A 64 5.14 3.48 -9.12
C ALA A 64 5.56 2.80 -7.82
N THR A 65 6.36 3.51 -7.02
CA THR A 65 6.80 3.03 -5.72
C THR A 65 6.65 4.13 -4.68
N VAL A 66 6.04 3.81 -3.57
CA VAL A 66 5.92 4.72 -2.42
C VAL A 66 6.94 4.29 -1.38
N CYS A 67 7.81 5.20 -0.97
CA CYS A 67 8.91 4.87 -0.07
C CYS A 67 9.22 6.05 0.86
N GLY A 68 10.15 5.82 1.78
CA GLY A 68 10.53 6.82 2.76
C GLY A 68 9.39 7.11 3.73
N ASN A 69 9.04 8.38 3.88
CA ASN A 69 7.93 8.79 4.73
C ASN A 69 6.76 9.35 3.90
N ALA A 70 6.71 9.03 2.62
CA ALA A 70 5.64 9.50 1.75
C ALA A 70 4.29 8.90 2.15
N GLU A 71 3.24 9.68 1.99
CA GLU A 71 1.88 9.25 2.29
C GLU A 71 0.99 9.53 1.08
N VAL A 72 0.25 8.53 0.65
CA VAL A 72 -0.68 8.65 -0.48
C VAL A 72 -2.08 8.51 0.09
N GLU A 73 -2.84 9.59 0.09
CA GLU A 73 -4.16 9.59 0.73
C GLU A 73 -5.33 9.58 -0.24
N LYS A 74 -5.39 10.52 -1.13
CA LYS A 74 -6.55 10.69 -1.99
C LYS A 74 -6.27 10.47 -3.45
N LYS A 75 -5.04 10.69 -3.86
CA LYS A 75 -4.64 10.52 -5.26
C LYS A 75 -3.94 9.20 -5.43
N SER A 76 -4.24 8.57 -6.54
CA SER A 76 -3.55 7.34 -6.91
C SER A 76 -2.27 7.66 -7.65
N ALA A 77 -1.28 6.79 -7.55
CA ALA A 77 -0.01 6.91 -8.24
C ALA A 77 0.13 5.74 -9.23
N TYR A 78 0.45 6.06 -10.47
CA TYR A 78 0.62 5.06 -11.53
C TYR A 78 1.97 5.23 -12.20
N GLY A 79 2.57 4.13 -12.52
CA GLY A 79 3.84 4.15 -13.23
C GLY A 79 3.81 3.41 -14.54
#